data_534717811fdff390193a1d00062edeee
#
_entry.id   534717811fdff390193a1d00062edeee
#
_cell.length_a   1.000
_cell.length_b   1.000
_cell.length_c   1.000
_cell.angle_alpha   90.00
_cell.angle_beta   90.00
_cell.angle_gamma   90.00
#
_symmetry.space_group_name_H-M   'P 1'
#
loop_
_entity.id
_entity.type
_entity.pdbx_description
1 polymer ?
#
loop_
_entity_poly.entity_id
_entity_poly.type
_entity_poly.pdbx_seq_one_letter_code
_entity_poly.pdbx_strand_id
1 'polypeptide(L)'
;KQRNMSERDFDWLSRMWSKKLYKSQKEHYFGKLFSASANMPSFQSYFPEGKVLYMVRDPLQVIPSGLSLVTGVLDKKFGFWNQPDDLRKRYLLRLYNALKELLIRFHEDWINENIKKSKVKIVTFNRLMGNFDNLMFEILEFLEIEKSEEIEKLILETAEKQKAFKSNHKYDLEKFGLTEEQIKNDCQNIYSTFLSGDF
;
A
#
# COMPACT_ATOMS: atom_id res chain seq x y z
N LYS A 1 8.29 18.89 -19.84
CA LYS A 1 9.15 18.66 -18.65
C LYS A 1 8.30 18.02 -17.55
N GLN A 2 8.66 16.80 -17.17
CA GLN A 2 8.03 16.12 -16.03
C GLN A 2 8.50 16.86 -14.76
N ARG A 3 7.55 17.43 -14.01
CA ARG A 3 7.87 18.18 -12.80
C ARG A 3 7.98 17.20 -11.63
N ASN A 4 9.17 17.02 -11.07
CA ASN A 4 9.34 16.28 -9.84
C ASN A 4 8.93 17.15 -8.64
N MET A 5 7.91 16.71 -7.91
CA MET A 5 7.36 17.41 -6.74
C MET A 5 7.76 16.76 -5.41
N SER A 6 8.56 15.69 -5.47
CA SER A 6 8.86 14.85 -4.29
C SER A 6 9.50 15.63 -3.15
N GLU A 7 10.48 16.48 -3.45
CA GLU A 7 11.18 17.27 -2.42
C GLU A 7 10.19 18.20 -1.67
N ARG A 8 9.35 18.92 -2.41
CA ARG A 8 8.33 19.79 -1.80
C ARG A 8 7.34 19.01 -0.95
N ASP A 9 6.89 17.87 -1.45
CA ASP A 9 5.87 17.09 -0.79
C ASP A 9 6.43 16.40 0.47
N PHE A 10 7.67 15.93 0.43
CA PHE A 10 8.36 15.37 1.58
C PHE A 10 8.74 16.44 2.62
N ASP A 11 9.15 17.64 2.21
CA ASP A 11 9.34 18.76 3.13
C ASP A 11 8.04 19.12 3.86
N TRP A 12 6.93 19.19 3.14
CA TRP A 12 5.62 19.43 3.75
C TRP A 12 5.23 18.32 4.74
N LEU A 13 5.42 17.05 4.37
CA LEU A 13 5.16 15.91 5.25
C LEU A 13 6.01 15.96 6.52
N SER A 14 7.31 16.23 6.37
CA SER A 14 8.25 16.35 7.48
C SER A 14 7.78 17.41 8.49
N ARG A 15 7.43 18.61 8.02
CA ARG A 15 6.92 19.69 8.86
C ARG A 15 5.61 19.32 9.56
N MET A 16 4.70 18.66 8.83
CA MET A 16 3.42 18.22 9.39
C MET A 16 3.63 17.16 10.49
N TRP A 17 4.51 16.19 10.28
CA TRP A 17 4.81 15.14 11.25
C TRP A 17 5.52 15.69 12.47
N SER A 18 6.54 16.54 12.30
CA SER A 18 7.24 17.19 13.40
C SER A 18 6.27 18.01 14.28
N LYS A 19 5.34 18.74 13.65
CA LYS A 19 4.31 19.49 14.40
C LYS A 19 3.37 18.56 15.19
N LYS A 20 3.00 17.42 14.63
CA LYS A 20 2.17 16.43 15.32
C LYS A 20 2.89 15.77 16.47
N LEU A 21 4.14 15.33 16.28
CA LEU A 21 4.98 14.76 17.32
C LEU A 21 5.17 15.74 18.48
N TYR A 22 5.54 16.98 18.16
CA TYR A 22 5.67 18.04 19.17
C TYR A 22 4.39 18.25 19.99
N LYS A 23 3.23 18.33 19.32
CA LYS A 23 1.93 18.53 19.98
C LYS A 23 1.52 17.32 20.84
N SER A 24 1.78 16.11 20.37
CA SER A 24 1.37 14.87 21.06
C SER A 24 2.35 14.39 22.11
N GLN A 25 3.57 14.95 22.14
CA GLN A 25 4.69 14.49 22.98
C GLN A 25 4.99 12.98 22.79
N LYS A 26 4.80 12.48 21.55
CA LYS A 26 5.11 11.10 21.15
C LYS A 26 6.44 11.05 20.41
N GLU A 27 7.14 9.94 20.54
CA GLU A 27 8.45 9.72 19.91
C GLU A 27 8.33 9.23 18.48
N HIS A 28 7.24 8.52 18.14
CA HIS A 28 7.06 7.89 16.85
C HIS A 28 5.84 8.43 16.09
N TYR A 29 5.99 8.53 14.78
CA TYR A 29 4.89 8.80 13.86
C TYR A 29 4.68 7.61 12.94
N PHE A 30 3.47 7.08 12.93
CA PHE A 30 3.06 6.03 12.01
C PHE A 30 2.12 6.61 10.96
N GLY A 31 2.55 6.62 9.72
CA GLY A 31 1.81 7.23 8.61
C GLY A 31 1.48 6.23 7.51
N LYS A 32 0.28 6.35 6.93
CA LYS A 32 -0.11 5.61 5.73
C LYS A 32 0.14 6.48 4.50
N LEU A 33 1.12 6.08 3.67
CA LEU A 33 1.51 6.78 2.45
C LEU A 33 1.29 5.90 1.23
N PHE A 34 0.12 5.98 0.63
CA PHE A 34 -0.27 5.12 -0.48
C PHE A 34 0.63 5.29 -1.72
N SER A 35 1.02 6.52 -2.05
CA SER A 35 1.81 6.83 -3.26
C SER A 35 3.33 6.81 -3.04
N ALA A 36 3.81 6.60 -1.83
CA ALA A 36 5.26 6.57 -1.56
C ALA A 36 5.96 5.42 -2.27
N SER A 37 5.25 4.31 -2.54
CA SER A 37 5.78 3.16 -3.27
C SER A 37 6.26 3.48 -4.68
N ALA A 38 5.68 4.49 -5.33
CA ALA A 38 6.09 4.93 -6.66
C ALA A 38 7.38 5.78 -6.68
N ASN A 39 7.88 6.18 -5.52
CA ASN A 39 9.08 7.01 -5.40
C ASN A 39 9.85 6.69 -4.12
N MET A 40 10.03 5.41 -3.86
CA MET A 40 10.66 4.91 -2.64
C MET A 40 12.12 5.35 -2.48
N PRO A 41 12.97 5.40 -3.51
CA PRO A 41 14.34 5.89 -3.37
C PRO A 41 14.39 7.34 -2.86
N SER A 42 13.56 8.23 -3.41
CA SER A 42 13.48 9.61 -2.93
C SER A 42 12.92 9.69 -1.50
N PHE A 43 11.93 8.85 -1.16
CA PHE A 43 11.42 8.78 0.21
C PHE A 43 12.51 8.39 1.20
N GLN A 44 13.27 7.33 0.93
CA GLN A 44 14.36 6.89 1.80
C GLN A 44 15.53 7.86 1.87
N SER A 45 15.80 8.59 0.78
CA SER A 45 16.81 9.65 0.77
C SER A 45 16.41 10.80 1.68
N TYR A 46 15.13 11.18 1.67
CA TYR A 46 14.61 12.29 2.48
C TYR A 46 14.40 11.90 3.95
N PHE A 47 14.01 10.65 4.22
CA PHE A 47 13.79 10.07 5.55
C PHE A 47 14.71 8.86 5.79
N PRO A 48 16.04 9.07 5.95
CA PRO A 48 17.00 7.97 6.01
C PRO A 48 16.80 7.03 7.20
N GLU A 49 16.19 7.52 8.29
CA GLU A 49 15.84 6.72 9.46
C GLU A 49 14.43 6.12 9.40
N GLY A 50 13.67 6.49 8.38
CA GLY A 50 12.31 6.00 8.20
C GLY A 50 12.29 4.50 7.86
N LYS A 51 11.52 3.73 8.62
CA LYS A 51 11.23 2.31 8.35
C LYS A 51 9.92 2.18 7.60
N VAL A 52 9.85 1.26 6.65
CA VAL A 52 8.71 1.09 5.75
C VAL A 52 8.12 -0.31 5.93
N LEU A 53 6.83 -0.39 6.18
CA LEU A 53 6.06 -1.62 6.05
C LEU A 53 5.39 -1.61 4.67
N TYR A 54 5.90 -2.39 3.74
CA TYR A 54 5.32 -2.50 2.41
C TYR A 54 4.29 -3.61 2.37
N MET A 55 3.01 -3.20 2.31
CA MET A 55 1.88 -4.12 2.31
C MET A 55 1.64 -4.69 0.92
N VAL A 56 1.82 -5.99 0.75
CA VAL A 56 1.56 -6.71 -0.50
C VAL A 56 0.27 -7.50 -0.40
N ARG A 57 -0.58 -7.33 -1.39
CA ARG A 57 -1.81 -8.08 -1.57
C ARG A 57 -1.97 -8.46 -3.03
N ASP A 58 -2.72 -9.53 -3.30
CA ASP A 58 -3.02 -9.99 -4.65
C ASP A 58 -3.49 -8.83 -5.56
N PRO A 59 -2.81 -8.56 -6.69
CA PRO A 59 -3.22 -7.56 -7.66
C PRO A 59 -4.67 -7.70 -8.13
N LEU A 60 -5.21 -8.94 -8.21
CA LEU A 60 -6.63 -9.22 -8.51
C LEU A 60 -7.59 -8.66 -7.45
N GLN A 61 -7.09 -8.31 -6.27
CA GLN A 61 -7.88 -7.71 -5.22
C GLN A 61 -7.59 -6.20 -5.08
N VAL A 62 -6.32 -5.82 -5.17
CA VAL A 62 -5.89 -4.42 -4.99
C VAL A 62 -6.35 -3.52 -6.12
N ILE A 63 -6.15 -3.95 -7.37
CA ILE A 63 -6.47 -3.13 -8.55
C ILE A 63 -7.97 -2.85 -8.65
N PRO A 64 -8.85 -3.86 -8.65
CA PRO A 64 -10.29 -3.59 -8.72
C PRO A 64 -10.83 -2.86 -7.49
N SER A 65 -10.22 -3.06 -6.32
CA SER A 65 -10.55 -2.27 -5.12
C SER A 65 -10.23 -0.79 -5.31
N GLY A 66 -9.06 -0.47 -5.83
CA GLY A 66 -8.66 0.90 -6.14
C GLY A 66 -9.55 1.55 -7.19
N LEU A 67 -9.88 0.83 -8.26
CA LEU A 67 -10.81 1.27 -9.30
C LEU A 67 -12.20 1.57 -8.70
N SER A 68 -12.73 0.63 -7.90
CA SER A 68 -14.03 0.78 -7.25
C SER A 68 -14.07 1.99 -6.31
N LEU A 69 -13.03 2.19 -5.49
CA LEU A 69 -12.92 3.30 -4.57
C LEU A 69 -12.97 4.65 -5.31
N VAL A 70 -12.11 4.81 -6.32
CA VAL A 70 -11.99 6.08 -7.04
C VAL A 70 -13.23 6.36 -7.87
N THR A 71 -13.73 5.37 -8.63
CA THR A 71 -14.95 5.54 -9.43
C THR A 71 -16.18 5.77 -8.57
N GLY A 72 -16.26 5.15 -7.38
CA GLY A 72 -17.36 5.39 -6.45
C GLY A 72 -17.40 6.84 -5.93
N VAL A 73 -16.23 7.43 -5.63
CA VAL A 73 -16.15 8.85 -5.25
C VAL A 73 -16.53 9.76 -6.42
N LEU A 74 -16.06 9.45 -7.63
CA LEU A 74 -16.37 10.24 -8.82
C LEU A 74 -17.84 10.13 -9.22
N ASP A 75 -18.42 8.95 -9.08
CA ASP A 75 -19.82 8.73 -9.39
C ASP A 75 -20.72 9.53 -8.44
N LYS A 76 -20.44 9.46 -7.14
CA LYS A 76 -21.17 10.22 -6.12
C LYS A 76 -21.11 11.74 -6.35
N LYS A 77 -19.98 12.26 -6.85
CA LYS A 77 -19.79 13.70 -7.03
C LYS A 77 -20.18 14.21 -8.42
N PHE A 78 -19.98 13.40 -9.45
CA PHE A 78 -20.03 13.85 -10.84
C PHE A 78 -20.84 12.92 -11.75
N GLY A 79 -21.49 11.88 -11.22
CA GLY A 79 -22.24 10.91 -12.04
C GLY A 79 -21.32 10.19 -13.05
N PHE A 80 -20.20 9.65 -12.57
CA PHE A 80 -19.18 9.04 -13.44
C PHE A 80 -19.76 8.00 -14.41
N TRP A 81 -20.66 7.15 -13.95
CA TRP A 81 -21.25 6.09 -14.78
C TRP A 81 -22.25 6.61 -15.81
N ASN A 82 -22.70 7.85 -15.69
CA ASN A 82 -23.56 8.52 -16.68
C ASN A 82 -22.76 9.31 -17.74
N GLN A 83 -21.42 9.35 -17.62
CA GLN A 83 -20.58 10.04 -18.60
C GLN A 83 -20.49 9.23 -19.91
N PRO A 84 -20.11 9.87 -21.05
CA PRO A 84 -19.88 9.19 -22.31
C PRO A 84 -18.91 8.02 -22.18
N ASP A 85 -19.18 6.94 -22.94
CA ASP A 85 -18.45 5.68 -22.82
C ASP A 85 -16.95 5.81 -23.11
N ASP A 86 -16.59 6.61 -24.11
CA ASP A 86 -15.19 6.90 -24.48
C ASP A 86 -14.44 7.61 -23.36
N LEU A 87 -15.09 8.54 -22.67
CA LEU A 87 -14.52 9.24 -21.53
C LEU A 87 -14.29 8.28 -20.35
N ARG A 88 -15.27 7.43 -20.05
CA ARG A 88 -15.15 6.43 -18.96
C ARG A 88 -14.05 5.45 -19.26
N LYS A 89 -14.00 4.86 -20.46
CA LYS A 89 -12.96 3.91 -20.86
C LYS A 89 -11.56 4.51 -20.76
N ARG A 90 -11.37 5.73 -21.26
CA ARG A 90 -10.10 6.44 -21.19
C ARG A 90 -9.68 6.70 -19.73
N TYR A 91 -10.61 7.06 -18.88
CA TYR A 91 -10.34 7.29 -17.46
C TYR A 91 -9.98 5.99 -16.73
N LEU A 92 -10.76 4.94 -16.94
CA LEU A 92 -10.53 3.63 -16.34
C LEU A 92 -9.17 3.05 -16.74
N LEU A 93 -8.80 3.16 -18.01
CA LEU A 93 -7.49 2.73 -18.48
C LEU A 93 -6.35 3.51 -17.81
N ARG A 94 -6.48 4.82 -17.69
CA ARG A 94 -5.48 5.65 -17.00
C ARG A 94 -5.35 5.29 -15.51
N LEU A 95 -6.48 5.06 -14.85
CA LEU A 95 -6.51 4.69 -13.45
C LEU A 95 -5.93 3.30 -13.23
N TYR A 96 -6.27 2.33 -14.08
CA TYR A 96 -5.67 1.00 -14.08
C TYR A 96 -4.15 1.07 -14.20
N ASN A 97 -3.65 1.81 -15.19
CA ASN A 97 -2.21 1.96 -15.40
C ASN A 97 -1.54 2.66 -14.21
N ALA A 98 -2.17 3.65 -13.60
CA ALA A 98 -1.64 4.30 -12.41
C ALA A 98 -1.55 3.35 -11.20
N LEU A 99 -2.57 2.53 -10.96
CA LEU A 99 -2.57 1.55 -9.87
C LEU A 99 -1.51 0.46 -10.10
N LYS A 100 -1.40 -0.02 -11.34
CA LYS A 100 -0.37 -0.97 -11.74
C LYS A 100 1.04 -0.40 -11.53
N GLU A 101 1.26 0.83 -11.97
CA GLU A 101 2.54 1.52 -11.86
C GLU A 101 3.03 1.65 -10.41
N LEU A 102 2.15 1.84 -9.44
CA LEU A 102 2.51 1.85 -8.02
C LEU A 102 3.15 0.53 -7.57
N LEU A 103 2.68 -0.59 -8.09
CA LEU A 103 3.21 -1.92 -7.76
C LEU A 103 4.53 -2.18 -8.51
N ILE A 104 4.55 -1.88 -9.82
CA ILE A 104 5.70 -2.14 -10.68
C ILE A 104 6.91 -1.33 -10.26
N ARG A 105 6.76 -0.03 -9.97
CA ARG A 105 7.90 0.82 -9.56
C ARG A 105 8.54 0.36 -8.28
N PHE A 106 7.74 0.00 -7.28
CA PHE A 106 8.31 -0.56 -6.06
C PHE A 106 9.04 -1.86 -6.32
N HIS A 107 8.48 -2.75 -7.15
CA HIS A 107 9.13 -4.00 -7.53
C HIS A 107 10.47 -3.74 -8.24
N GLU A 108 10.50 -2.84 -9.21
CA GLU A 108 11.73 -2.47 -9.93
C GLU A 108 12.79 -1.92 -8.98
N ASP A 109 12.41 -1.02 -8.07
CA ASP A 109 13.31 -0.46 -7.07
C ASP A 109 13.84 -1.54 -6.12
N TRP A 110 12.99 -2.53 -5.78
CA TRP A 110 13.38 -3.67 -4.94
C TRP A 110 14.37 -4.60 -5.64
N ILE A 111 14.12 -4.96 -6.90
CA ILE A 111 14.98 -5.89 -7.65
C ILE A 111 16.31 -5.23 -8.04
N ASN A 112 16.28 -3.97 -8.45
CA ASN A 112 17.45 -3.21 -8.87
C ASN A 112 18.27 -2.62 -7.70
N GLU A 113 17.89 -2.95 -6.46
CA GLU A 113 18.58 -2.47 -5.24
C GLU A 113 18.66 -0.93 -5.12
N ASN A 114 17.69 -0.24 -5.72
CA ASN A 114 17.57 1.22 -5.64
C ASN A 114 17.14 1.70 -4.26
N ILE A 115 16.73 0.79 -3.38
CA ILE A 115 16.23 1.06 -2.02
C ILE A 115 16.99 0.24 -0.99
N LYS A 116 17.10 0.78 0.22
CA LYS A 116 17.70 0.09 1.37
C LYS A 116 16.72 -0.95 1.90
N LYS A 117 16.88 -2.22 1.49
CA LYS A 117 16.01 -3.34 1.90
C LYS A 117 15.97 -3.53 3.42
N SER A 118 17.05 -3.23 4.15
CA SER A 118 17.09 -3.29 5.62
C SER A 118 16.15 -2.29 6.31
N LYS A 119 15.67 -1.28 5.60
CA LYS A 119 14.68 -0.31 6.09
C LYS A 119 13.26 -0.62 5.59
N VAL A 120 13.05 -1.78 4.94
CA VAL A 120 11.75 -2.19 4.39
C VAL A 120 11.41 -3.59 4.87
N LYS A 121 10.27 -3.76 5.52
CA LYS A 121 9.68 -5.07 5.81
C LYS A 121 8.52 -5.31 4.86
N ILE A 122 8.60 -6.38 4.09
CA ILE A 122 7.49 -6.85 3.25
C ILE A 122 6.45 -7.53 4.16
N VAL A 123 5.20 -7.13 4.02
CA VAL A 123 4.07 -7.67 4.77
C VAL A 123 3.02 -8.15 3.79
N THR A 124 2.83 -9.45 3.68
CA THR A 124 1.79 -10.00 2.82
C THR A 124 0.43 -10.00 3.52
N PHE A 125 -0.63 -9.72 2.76
CA PHE A 125 -1.98 -9.74 3.30
C PHE A 125 -2.37 -11.12 3.87
N ASN A 126 -1.88 -12.19 3.27
CA ASN A 126 -2.13 -13.54 3.75
C ASN A 126 -1.54 -13.79 5.15
N ARG A 127 -0.30 -13.31 5.39
CA ARG A 127 0.30 -13.38 6.74
C ARG A 127 -0.46 -12.51 7.73
N LEU A 128 -0.85 -11.30 7.31
CA LEU A 128 -1.63 -10.40 8.15
C LEU A 128 -2.96 -11.04 8.60
N MET A 129 -3.59 -11.84 7.73
CA MET A 129 -4.87 -12.49 8.03
C MET A 129 -4.72 -13.83 8.72
N GLY A 130 -3.67 -14.59 8.44
CA GLY A 130 -3.50 -15.96 8.91
C GLY A 130 -2.56 -16.12 10.12
N ASN A 131 -1.66 -15.16 10.34
CA ASN A 131 -0.63 -15.23 11.38
C ASN A 131 -0.35 -13.84 11.97
N PHE A 132 -1.42 -13.18 12.41
CA PHE A 132 -1.40 -11.77 12.80
C PHE A 132 -0.46 -11.49 13.98
N ASP A 133 -0.58 -12.28 15.04
CA ASP A 133 0.18 -12.11 16.29
C ASP A 133 1.70 -12.20 16.05
N ASN A 134 2.16 -13.27 15.43
CA ASN A 134 3.59 -13.44 15.10
C ASN A 134 4.08 -12.34 14.17
N LEU A 135 3.28 -11.99 13.14
CA LEU A 135 3.64 -10.89 12.24
C LEU A 135 3.77 -9.56 12.98
N MET A 136 2.88 -9.27 13.92
CA MET A 136 2.96 -8.04 14.72
C MET A 136 4.19 -8.02 15.62
N PHE A 137 4.59 -9.13 16.21
CA PHE A 137 5.82 -9.21 16.99
C PHE A 137 7.06 -8.98 16.12
N GLU A 138 7.12 -9.57 14.93
CA GLU A 138 8.19 -9.30 13.96
C GLU A 138 8.21 -7.82 13.51
N ILE A 139 7.05 -7.19 13.37
CA ILE A 139 6.95 -5.76 13.02
C ILE A 139 7.49 -4.90 14.17
N LEU A 140 7.16 -5.20 15.42
CA LEU A 140 7.71 -4.47 16.59
C LEU A 140 9.24 -4.60 16.63
N GLU A 141 9.77 -5.80 16.43
CA GLU A 141 11.22 -6.03 16.37
C GLU A 141 11.87 -5.23 15.24
N PHE A 142 11.30 -5.30 14.01
CA PHE A 142 11.78 -4.51 12.87
C PHE A 142 11.74 -3.01 13.14
N LEU A 143 10.72 -2.52 13.83
CA LEU A 143 10.57 -1.11 14.18
C LEU A 143 11.42 -0.70 15.40
N GLU A 144 12.07 -1.67 16.09
CA GLU A 144 12.81 -1.46 17.33
C GLU A 144 11.93 -0.87 18.45
N ILE A 145 10.66 -1.28 18.47
CA ILE A 145 9.70 -0.87 19.50
C ILE A 145 9.64 -1.95 20.57
N GLU A 146 9.84 -1.53 21.81
CA GLU A 146 9.80 -2.43 22.97
C GLU A 146 8.40 -3.04 23.13
N LYS A 147 8.36 -4.36 23.31
CA LYS A 147 7.14 -5.10 23.55
C LYS A 147 6.75 -5.01 25.02
N SER A 148 5.83 -4.12 25.35
CA SER A 148 5.22 -4.09 26.68
C SER A 148 4.13 -5.16 26.81
N GLU A 149 3.81 -5.55 28.06
CA GLU A 149 2.71 -6.48 28.36
C GLU A 149 1.36 -5.97 27.80
N GLU A 150 1.14 -4.67 27.82
CA GLU A 150 -0.07 -4.04 27.29
C GLU A 150 -0.16 -4.20 25.76
N ILE A 151 0.95 -3.97 25.05
CA ILE A 151 1.02 -4.16 23.60
C ILE A 151 0.83 -5.63 23.22
N GLU A 152 1.47 -6.55 23.94
CA GLU A 152 1.31 -7.99 23.72
C GLU A 152 -0.16 -8.42 23.87
N LYS A 153 -0.79 -8.03 24.96
CA LYS A 153 -2.20 -8.29 25.21
C LYS A 153 -3.11 -7.76 24.10
N LEU A 154 -2.86 -6.51 23.67
CA LEU A 154 -3.63 -5.88 22.58
C LEU A 154 -3.47 -6.63 21.24
N ILE A 155 -2.26 -7.10 20.94
CA ILE A 155 -1.99 -7.91 19.72
C ILE A 155 -2.78 -9.22 19.77
N LEU A 156 -2.70 -9.95 20.87
CA LEU A 156 -3.39 -11.22 21.03
C LEU A 156 -4.93 -11.06 20.96
N GLU A 157 -5.49 -10.06 21.65
CA GLU A 157 -6.92 -9.75 21.56
C GLU A 157 -7.35 -9.36 20.13
N THR A 158 -6.49 -8.65 19.41
CA THR A 158 -6.77 -8.26 18.02
C THR A 158 -6.69 -9.47 17.07
N ALA A 159 -5.73 -10.37 17.29
CA ALA A 159 -5.60 -11.61 16.53
C ALA A 159 -6.88 -12.46 16.63
N GLU A 160 -7.43 -12.61 17.84
CA GLU A 160 -8.67 -13.37 18.03
C GLU A 160 -9.88 -12.72 17.31
N LYS A 161 -9.99 -11.39 17.39
CA LYS A 161 -11.06 -10.68 16.66
C LYS A 161 -10.90 -10.82 15.14
N GLN A 162 -9.67 -10.87 14.64
CA GLN A 162 -9.38 -10.97 13.22
C GLN A 162 -9.70 -12.34 12.63
N LYS A 163 -9.57 -13.42 13.40
CA LYS A 163 -9.97 -14.77 12.98
C LYS A 163 -11.45 -14.86 12.56
N ALA A 164 -12.29 -14.03 13.16
CA ALA A 164 -13.73 -13.96 12.85
C ALA A 164 -14.03 -13.08 11.61
N PHE A 165 -13.06 -12.30 11.12
CA PHE A 165 -13.27 -11.37 10.02
C PHE A 165 -13.25 -12.08 8.67
N LYS A 166 -14.35 -11.94 7.90
CA LYS A 166 -14.43 -12.39 6.51
C LYS A 166 -14.75 -11.19 5.61
N SER A 167 -13.88 -10.94 4.64
CA SER A 167 -14.16 -9.92 3.62
C SER A 167 -15.17 -10.45 2.61
N ASN A 168 -16.28 -9.73 2.43
CA ASN A 168 -17.34 -10.06 1.46
C ASN A 168 -17.23 -9.27 0.14
N HIS A 169 -16.12 -8.56 -0.09
CA HIS A 169 -15.95 -7.77 -1.30
C HIS A 169 -15.74 -8.67 -2.52
N LYS A 170 -16.71 -8.64 -3.43
CA LYS A 170 -16.59 -9.19 -4.78
C LYS A 170 -16.43 -8.01 -5.75
N TYR A 171 -15.43 -8.07 -6.59
CA TYR A 171 -15.18 -7.04 -7.60
C TYR A 171 -15.58 -7.57 -8.96
N ASP A 172 -16.37 -6.79 -9.69
CA ASP A 172 -16.74 -7.06 -11.06
C ASP A 172 -15.69 -6.41 -11.97
N LEU A 173 -14.82 -7.23 -12.54
CA LEU A 173 -13.76 -6.79 -13.45
C LEU A 173 -14.32 -6.30 -14.79
N GLU A 174 -15.39 -6.92 -15.29
CA GLU A 174 -16.03 -6.56 -16.57
C GLU A 174 -16.53 -5.13 -16.54
N LYS A 175 -17.07 -4.68 -15.40
CA LYS A 175 -17.47 -3.28 -15.19
C LYS A 175 -16.34 -2.28 -15.46
N PHE A 176 -15.09 -2.69 -15.25
CA PHE A 176 -13.91 -1.87 -15.49
C PHE A 176 -13.24 -2.12 -16.83
N GLY A 177 -13.79 -3.06 -17.63
CA GLY A 177 -13.21 -3.47 -18.92
C GLY A 177 -11.91 -4.25 -18.76
N LEU A 178 -11.77 -5.02 -17.67
CA LEU A 178 -10.59 -5.80 -17.33
C LEU A 178 -10.89 -7.29 -17.27
N THR A 179 -9.85 -8.10 -17.48
CA THR A 179 -9.89 -9.56 -17.28
C THR A 179 -8.86 -9.95 -16.20
N GLU A 180 -9.09 -11.10 -15.57
CA GLU A 180 -8.12 -11.68 -14.64
C GLU A 180 -6.78 -11.96 -15.31
N GLU A 181 -6.82 -12.49 -16.53
CA GLU A 181 -5.64 -12.81 -17.32
C GLU A 181 -4.78 -11.57 -17.58
N GLN A 182 -5.41 -10.46 -17.96
CA GLN A 182 -4.72 -9.19 -18.15
C GLN A 182 -3.98 -8.74 -16.87
N ILE A 183 -4.65 -8.77 -15.73
CA ILE A 183 -4.04 -8.36 -14.46
C ILE A 183 -2.90 -9.30 -14.06
N LYS A 184 -3.10 -10.62 -14.22
CA LYS A 184 -2.07 -11.63 -13.92
C LYS A 184 -0.82 -11.44 -14.78
N ASN A 185 -1.00 -11.24 -16.09
CA ASN A 185 0.10 -11.02 -17.01
C ASN A 185 0.84 -9.70 -16.71
N ASP A 186 0.09 -8.61 -16.52
CA ASP A 186 0.65 -7.29 -16.23
C ASP A 186 1.37 -7.21 -14.87
N CYS A 187 1.01 -8.05 -13.92
CA CYS A 187 1.57 -8.09 -12.57
C CYS A 187 2.37 -9.37 -12.27
N GLN A 188 2.78 -10.14 -13.29
CA GLN A 188 3.49 -11.41 -13.11
C GLN A 188 4.71 -11.29 -12.19
N ASN A 189 5.46 -10.21 -12.32
CA ASN A 189 6.63 -9.94 -11.49
C ASN A 189 6.30 -9.77 -10.00
N ILE A 190 5.14 -9.19 -9.70
CA ILE A 190 4.67 -9.03 -8.32
C ILE A 190 4.35 -10.39 -7.71
N TYR A 191 3.67 -11.26 -8.47
CA TYR A 191 3.36 -12.62 -8.03
C TYR A 191 4.63 -13.43 -7.77
N SER A 192 5.57 -13.43 -8.73
CA SER A 192 6.79 -14.22 -8.62
C SER A 192 7.73 -13.74 -7.51
N THR A 193 7.77 -12.43 -7.23
CA THR A 193 8.71 -11.88 -6.24
C THR A 193 8.14 -11.87 -4.83
N PHE A 194 6.87 -11.45 -4.66
CA PHE A 194 6.33 -11.17 -3.33
C PHE A 194 5.22 -12.11 -2.87
N LEU A 195 4.59 -12.85 -3.78
CA LEU A 195 3.43 -13.69 -3.45
C LEU A 195 3.66 -15.18 -3.65
N SER A 196 4.80 -15.58 -4.24
CA SER A 196 5.19 -16.98 -4.40
C SER A 196 6.11 -17.50 -3.29
N GLY A 197 6.61 -16.62 -2.41
CA GLY A 197 7.54 -16.94 -1.34
C GLY A 197 7.01 -16.59 0.05
N ASP A 198 7.73 -17.04 1.07
CA ASP A 198 7.48 -16.74 2.48
C ASP A 198 8.15 -15.42 2.86
N PHE A 199 7.45 -14.31 2.65
CA PHE A 199 7.80 -13.02 3.24
C PHE A 199 7.09 -12.79 4.56
#